data_7bd14553b5e969b6d034195dcfcb0e17
#
_entry.id   7bd14553b5e969b6d034195dcfcb0e17
#
_cell.length_a   1.000
_cell.length_b   1.000
_cell.length_c   1.000
_cell.angle_alpha   90.00
_cell.angle_beta   90.00
_cell.angle_gamma   90.00
#
_symmetry.space_group_name_H-M   'P 1'
#
loop_
_entity.id
_entity.type
_entity.pdbx_description
1 polymer ?
#
loop_
_entity_poly.entity_id
_entity_poly.type
_entity_poly.pdbx_seq_one_letter_code
_entity_poly.pdbx_strand_id
1 'polypeptide(L)'
;AQELCLAANFVEISLAREEHDHPVGINYLEKIQLPHLPSLYGAMLAGAHVVIVGAGIPLEMPAVLDALSRHEPVSYPVALRSSSTRDTVRTAFDPRDFRDGPVDLPTLSRPHFLPIVSSEPLARILLRRCGDGISGFIVEHHSAGGHNAPPRGARNAAAGGRLAYGPRDDIDLNGIRKLGLPFWLAGGYGAPERLKEALDA
;
A
#
# COMPACT_ATOMS: atom_id res chain seq x y z
N ALA A 1 13.50 -18.24 -2.89
CA ALA A 1 12.17 -17.63 -2.65
C ALA A 1 12.12 -16.17 -3.12
N GLN A 2 13.09 -15.34 -2.77
CA GLN A 2 13.13 -13.92 -3.17
C GLN A 2 13.18 -13.75 -4.69
N GLU A 3 14.01 -14.52 -5.38
CA GLU A 3 14.11 -14.51 -6.84
C GLU A 3 12.76 -14.83 -7.53
N LEU A 4 12.03 -15.82 -7.00
CA LEU A 4 10.70 -16.14 -7.52
C LEU A 4 9.71 -15.00 -7.31
N CYS A 5 9.73 -14.35 -6.14
CA CYS A 5 8.87 -13.18 -5.87
C CYS A 5 9.19 -12.02 -6.82
N LEU A 6 10.48 -11.76 -7.04
CA LEU A 6 10.96 -10.74 -7.97
C LEU A 6 10.47 -11.04 -9.40
N ALA A 7 10.77 -12.24 -9.90
CA ALA A 7 10.42 -12.64 -11.27
C ALA A 7 8.89 -12.65 -11.49
N ALA A 8 8.11 -13.16 -10.54
CA ALA A 8 6.66 -13.18 -10.64
C ALA A 8 6.06 -11.77 -10.75
N ASN A 9 6.48 -10.85 -9.87
CA ASN A 9 5.97 -9.47 -9.92
C ASN A 9 6.46 -8.69 -11.15
N PHE A 10 7.68 -8.97 -11.63
CA PHE A 10 8.16 -8.43 -12.88
C PHE A 10 7.28 -8.87 -14.05
N VAL A 11 7.00 -10.16 -14.17
CA VAL A 11 6.17 -10.73 -15.25
C VAL A 11 4.75 -10.18 -15.20
N GLU A 12 4.11 -10.18 -14.03
CA GLU A 12 2.74 -9.68 -13.86
C GLU A 12 2.60 -8.22 -14.27
N ILE A 13 3.51 -7.35 -13.86
CA ILE A 13 3.49 -5.94 -14.26
C ILE A 13 3.83 -5.76 -15.74
N SER A 14 4.78 -6.54 -16.28
CA SER A 14 5.12 -6.49 -17.70
C SER A 14 3.91 -6.86 -18.56
N LEU A 15 3.23 -7.96 -18.24
CA LEU A 15 2.01 -8.40 -18.93
C LEU A 15 0.87 -7.38 -18.79
N ALA A 16 0.70 -6.81 -17.58
CA ALA A 16 -0.34 -5.81 -17.36
C ALA A 16 -0.10 -4.51 -18.14
N ARG A 17 1.11 -4.24 -18.60
CA ARG A 17 1.47 -3.06 -19.42
C ARG A 17 1.45 -3.30 -20.91
N GLU A 18 1.21 -4.52 -21.35
CA GLU A 18 1.15 -4.83 -22.78
C GLU A 18 -0.03 -4.12 -23.45
N GLU A 19 0.21 -3.66 -24.70
CA GLU A 19 -0.80 -3.09 -25.58
C GLU A 19 -1.50 -1.80 -25.12
N HIS A 20 -0.98 -1.09 -24.08
CA HIS A 20 -1.50 0.21 -23.68
C HIS A 20 -0.48 1.06 -22.91
N ASP A 21 -0.69 2.38 -22.91
CA ASP A 21 0.12 3.37 -22.18
C ASP A 21 -0.52 3.85 -20.85
N HIS A 22 -1.58 3.17 -20.39
CA HIS A 22 -2.25 3.54 -19.15
C HIS A 22 -1.40 3.20 -17.91
N PRO A 23 -1.53 3.95 -16.81
CA PRO A 23 -0.85 3.63 -15.57
C PRO A 23 -1.24 2.25 -15.05
N VAL A 24 -0.23 1.47 -14.65
CA VAL A 24 -0.41 0.17 -13.98
C VAL A 24 0.06 0.28 -12.54
N GLY A 25 -0.74 -0.21 -11.62
CA GLY A 25 -0.43 -0.26 -10.18
C GLY A 25 -0.48 -1.67 -9.63
N ILE A 26 0.16 -1.85 -8.49
CA ILE A 26 0.14 -3.10 -7.74
C ILE A 26 -0.25 -2.85 -6.28
N ASN A 27 -1.04 -3.77 -5.70
CA ASN A 27 -1.51 -3.67 -4.32
C ASN A 27 -0.87 -4.76 -3.45
N TYR A 28 -0.32 -4.35 -2.30
CA TYR A 28 0.23 -5.25 -1.29
C TYR A 28 -0.51 -5.13 0.04
N LEU A 29 -0.43 -6.20 0.83
CA LEU A 29 -0.96 -6.24 2.18
C LEU A 29 0.18 -6.06 3.19
N GLU A 30 0.19 -4.97 3.95
CA GLU A 30 1.22 -4.65 4.94
C GLU A 30 1.49 -5.78 5.94
N LYS A 31 0.48 -6.56 6.28
CA LYS A 31 0.61 -7.70 7.19
C LYS A 31 1.30 -8.94 6.59
N ILE A 32 1.61 -8.95 5.28
CA ILE A 32 2.34 -10.02 4.58
C ILE A 32 3.71 -9.48 4.17
N GLN A 33 4.56 -9.21 5.14
CA GLN A 33 5.78 -8.42 4.98
C GLN A 33 6.95 -9.15 4.31
N LEU A 34 7.05 -10.47 4.48
CA LEU A 34 8.22 -11.22 4.00
C LEU A 34 8.48 -11.09 2.49
N PRO A 35 7.48 -11.12 1.59
CA PRO A 35 7.73 -10.99 0.16
C PRO A 35 7.81 -9.55 -0.33
N HIS A 36 7.56 -8.51 0.51
CA HIS A 36 7.43 -7.13 0.05
C HIS A 36 8.62 -6.65 -0.77
N LEU A 37 9.83 -6.77 -0.24
CA LEU A 37 11.01 -6.16 -0.84
C LEU A 37 11.33 -6.71 -2.23
N PRO A 38 11.44 -8.04 -2.44
CA PRO A 38 11.69 -8.59 -3.77
C PRO A 38 10.51 -8.36 -4.73
N SER A 39 9.27 -8.41 -4.23
CA SER A 39 8.08 -8.15 -5.04
C SER A 39 8.02 -6.70 -5.53
N LEU A 40 8.30 -5.73 -4.66
CA LEU A 40 8.40 -4.32 -5.01
C LEU A 40 9.47 -4.08 -6.07
N TYR A 41 10.66 -4.67 -5.87
CA TYR A 41 11.75 -4.49 -6.81
C TYR A 41 11.43 -5.08 -8.20
N GLY A 42 10.82 -6.27 -8.25
CA GLY A 42 10.34 -6.88 -9.50
C GLY A 42 9.31 -6.00 -10.22
N ALA A 43 8.32 -5.47 -9.49
CA ALA A 43 7.32 -4.57 -10.04
C ALA A 43 7.94 -3.24 -10.55
N MET A 44 8.92 -2.68 -9.83
CA MET A 44 9.62 -1.46 -10.23
C MET A 44 10.49 -1.67 -11.48
N LEU A 45 11.17 -2.81 -11.60
CA LEU A 45 11.93 -3.17 -12.80
C LEU A 45 11.03 -3.26 -14.04
N ALA A 46 9.80 -3.75 -13.87
CA ALA A 46 8.79 -3.78 -14.93
C ALA A 46 8.09 -2.43 -15.16
N GLY A 47 8.43 -1.40 -14.37
CA GLY A 47 7.93 -0.04 -14.51
C GLY A 47 6.51 0.15 -13.96
N ALA A 48 6.17 -0.46 -12.83
CA ALA A 48 4.94 -0.16 -12.10
C ALA A 48 4.84 1.34 -11.82
N HIS A 49 3.70 1.95 -12.12
CA HIS A 49 3.48 3.38 -11.93
C HIS A 49 3.01 3.71 -10.51
N VAL A 50 2.28 2.77 -9.87
CA VAL A 50 1.65 2.98 -8.58
C VAL A 50 1.87 1.77 -7.68
N VAL A 51 2.23 2.00 -6.44
CA VAL A 51 2.25 1.00 -5.36
C VAL A 51 1.18 1.37 -4.33
N ILE A 52 0.25 0.46 -4.10
CA ILE A 52 -0.81 0.59 -3.12
C ILE A 52 -0.50 -0.38 -1.98
N VAL A 53 -0.65 0.06 -0.73
CA VAL A 53 -0.46 -0.81 0.43
C VAL A 53 -1.58 -0.62 1.44
N GLY A 54 -2.24 -1.71 1.78
CA GLY A 54 -3.32 -1.75 2.78
C GLY A 54 -3.08 -2.76 3.89
N ALA A 55 -4.08 -2.94 4.75
CA ALA A 55 -4.08 -3.90 5.86
C ALA A 55 -2.94 -3.69 6.89
N GLY A 56 -2.56 -2.44 7.13
CA GLY A 56 -1.54 -2.04 8.08
C GLY A 56 -1.14 -0.58 7.96
N ILE A 57 -0.01 -0.21 8.56
CA ILE A 57 0.50 1.17 8.57
C ILE A 57 1.92 1.17 7.99
N PRO A 58 2.08 1.32 6.66
CA PRO A 58 3.33 1.14 5.92
C PRO A 58 4.25 2.38 6.01
N LEU A 59 4.74 2.72 7.22
CA LEU A 59 5.52 3.93 7.47
C LEU A 59 6.88 3.95 6.77
N GLU A 60 7.50 2.81 6.57
CA GLU A 60 8.84 2.71 5.96
C GLU A 60 8.79 2.54 4.44
N MET A 61 7.61 2.34 3.87
CA MET A 61 7.44 2.08 2.43
C MET A 61 8.03 3.17 1.53
N PRO A 62 7.85 4.48 1.80
CA PRO A 62 8.46 5.52 0.98
C PRO A 62 9.98 5.41 0.89
N ALA A 63 10.65 5.21 2.02
CA ALA A 63 12.10 5.08 2.06
C ALA A 63 12.60 3.82 1.34
N VAL A 64 11.83 2.72 1.42
CA VAL A 64 12.11 1.50 0.66
C VAL A 64 12.01 1.74 -0.84
N LEU A 65 10.95 2.40 -1.31
CA LEU A 65 10.80 2.73 -2.73
C LEU A 65 11.92 3.65 -3.24
N ASP A 66 12.33 4.63 -2.43
CA ASP A 66 13.44 5.53 -2.76
C ASP A 66 14.77 4.78 -2.90
N ALA A 67 15.07 3.87 -1.96
CA ALA A 67 16.30 3.08 -2.00
C ALA A 67 16.31 2.07 -3.15
N LEU A 68 15.19 1.35 -3.36
CA LEU A 68 15.06 0.40 -4.46
C LEU A 68 15.16 1.08 -5.85
N SER A 69 14.69 2.33 -5.97
CA SER A 69 14.84 3.08 -7.23
C SER A 69 16.31 3.32 -7.60
N ARG A 70 17.20 3.38 -6.60
CA ARG A 70 18.64 3.52 -6.76
C ARG A 70 19.41 2.19 -6.69
N HIS A 71 18.68 1.06 -6.70
CA HIS A 71 19.27 -0.29 -6.56
C HIS A 71 20.05 -0.49 -5.24
N GLU A 72 19.68 0.21 -4.19
CA GLU A 72 20.29 0.13 -2.87
C GLU A 72 19.70 -1.02 -2.04
N PRO A 73 20.50 -1.62 -1.14
CA PRO A 73 20.00 -2.61 -0.18
C PRO A 73 18.94 -2.01 0.74
N VAL A 74 17.92 -2.79 1.04
CA VAL A 74 16.81 -2.38 1.91
C VAL A 74 16.50 -3.40 2.97
N SER A 75 15.86 -2.97 4.05
CA SER A 75 15.28 -3.87 5.04
C SER A 75 13.89 -3.37 5.45
N TYR A 76 13.03 -4.30 5.87
CA TYR A 76 11.66 -4.02 6.28
C TYR A 76 11.30 -4.73 7.57
N PRO A 77 10.55 -4.10 8.50
CA PRO A 77 10.16 -4.73 9.74
C PRO A 77 9.20 -5.90 9.49
N VAL A 78 9.33 -6.95 10.30
CA VAL A 78 8.44 -8.11 10.29
C VAL A 78 7.72 -8.19 11.62
N ALA A 79 6.40 -8.10 11.60
CA ALA A 79 5.58 -8.21 12.79
C ALA A 79 5.52 -9.67 13.28
N LEU A 80 6.04 -9.91 14.47
CA LEU A 80 5.97 -11.21 15.13
C LEU A 80 4.83 -11.25 16.16
N ARG A 81 4.10 -12.35 16.20
CA ARG A 81 3.07 -12.61 17.22
C ARG A 81 3.65 -13.06 18.58
N SER A 82 4.89 -12.76 18.89
CA SER A 82 5.50 -13.14 20.17
C SER A 82 5.36 -12.03 21.19
N SER A 83 4.84 -12.37 22.37
CA SER A 83 4.68 -11.45 23.51
C SER A 83 5.96 -11.19 24.31
N SER A 84 7.08 -11.81 23.96
CA SER A 84 8.25 -11.86 24.84
C SER A 84 9.49 -11.11 24.34
N THR A 85 9.53 -10.62 23.10
CA THR A 85 10.70 -9.91 22.58
C THR A 85 10.35 -8.52 22.08
N ARG A 86 11.09 -7.52 22.57
CA ARG A 86 11.09 -6.15 22.04
C ARG A 86 11.93 -6.05 20.75
N ASP A 87 12.46 -7.16 20.28
CA ASP A 87 13.32 -7.19 19.11
C ASP A 87 12.50 -7.09 17.85
N THR A 88 12.71 -6.03 17.08
CA THR A 88 12.14 -5.86 15.76
C THR A 88 12.91 -6.75 14.80
N VAL A 89 12.31 -7.86 14.38
CA VAL A 89 12.86 -8.69 13.31
C VAL A 89 12.67 -7.94 11.99
N ARG A 90 13.68 -7.97 11.14
CA ARG A 90 13.64 -7.34 9.82
C ARG A 90 13.97 -8.37 8.74
N THR A 91 13.27 -8.30 7.63
CA THR A 91 13.68 -8.94 6.38
C THR A 91 14.58 -8.00 5.62
N ALA A 92 15.54 -8.53 4.86
CA ALA A 92 16.46 -7.76 4.05
C ALA A 92 16.43 -8.22 2.60
N PHE A 93 16.74 -7.31 1.70
CA PHE A 93 16.86 -7.56 0.27
C PHE A 93 17.94 -6.65 -0.33
N ASP A 94 18.86 -7.26 -1.09
CA ASP A 94 19.88 -6.53 -1.83
C ASP A 94 19.68 -6.79 -3.34
N PRO A 95 19.31 -5.77 -4.12
CA PRO A 95 19.17 -5.90 -5.57
C PRO A 95 20.42 -6.48 -6.26
N ARG A 96 21.59 -6.29 -5.69
CA ARG A 96 22.86 -6.75 -6.27
C ARG A 96 23.01 -8.27 -6.26
N ASP A 97 22.31 -8.96 -5.35
CA ASP A 97 22.33 -10.43 -5.25
C ASP A 97 21.62 -11.12 -6.44
N PHE A 98 20.88 -10.35 -7.25
CA PHE A 98 20.02 -10.86 -8.33
C PHE A 98 20.49 -10.40 -9.72
N ARG A 99 21.75 -10.03 -9.85
CA ARG A 99 22.37 -9.64 -11.13
C ARG A 99 23.76 -10.24 -11.29
N ASP A 100 24.11 -10.53 -12.52
CA ASP A 100 25.46 -11.02 -12.86
C ASP A 100 26.44 -9.84 -13.02
N GLY A 101 27.38 -9.72 -12.07
CA GLY A 101 28.48 -8.75 -12.13
C GLY A 101 28.09 -7.28 -11.86
N PRO A 102 29.07 -6.38 -11.92
CA PRO A 102 28.87 -4.95 -11.74
C PRO A 102 28.24 -4.35 -13.01
N VAL A 103 26.94 -4.16 -12.99
CA VAL A 103 26.21 -3.44 -14.06
C VAL A 103 25.79 -2.10 -13.51
N ASP A 104 26.16 -1.04 -14.23
CA ASP A 104 25.64 0.30 -13.96
C ASP A 104 24.21 0.37 -14.52
N LEU A 105 23.22 0.17 -13.65
CA LEU A 105 21.82 0.22 -14.01
C LEU A 105 21.31 1.67 -13.89
N PRO A 106 20.50 2.13 -14.85
CA PRO A 106 19.85 3.43 -14.72
C PRO A 106 18.89 3.42 -13.54
N THR A 107 18.81 4.54 -12.83
CA THR A 107 17.82 4.72 -11.75
C THR A 107 16.42 4.41 -12.24
N LEU A 108 15.68 3.61 -11.48
CA LEU A 108 14.30 3.26 -11.80
C LEU A 108 13.37 4.44 -11.51
N SER A 109 12.31 4.55 -12.29
CA SER A 109 11.21 5.43 -11.93
C SER A 109 10.61 5.00 -10.59
N ARG A 110 10.61 5.91 -9.63
CA ARG A 110 9.96 5.67 -8.34
C ARG A 110 8.45 5.66 -8.54
N PRO A 111 7.73 4.60 -8.19
CA PRO A 111 6.27 4.58 -8.31
C PRO A 111 5.62 5.54 -7.34
N HIS A 112 4.44 6.05 -7.69
CA HIS A 112 3.57 6.75 -6.77
C HIS A 112 3.14 5.83 -5.64
N PHE A 113 3.23 6.31 -4.40
CA PHE A 113 2.83 5.54 -3.24
C PHE A 113 1.46 6.00 -2.72
N LEU A 114 0.50 5.08 -2.66
CA LEU A 114 -0.87 5.30 -2.22
C LEU A 114 -1.22 4.35 -1.07
N PRO A 115 -1.03 4.72 0.20
CA PRO A 115 -1.50 3.90 1.32
C PRO A 115 -3.03 3.87 1.37
N ILE A 116 -3.58 2.71 1.73
CA ILE A 116 -5.02 2.55 1.98
C ILE A 116 -5.33 3.02 3.40
N VAL A 117 -6.29 3.91 3.53
CA VAL A 117 -6.72 4.47 4.81
C VAL A 117 -8.23 4.33 4.99
N SER A 118 -8.66 4.02 6.21
CA SER A 118 -10.07 3.94 6.58
C SER A 118 -10.53 5.14 7.42
N SER A 119 -9.65 6.13 7.64
CA SER A 119 -9.98 7.31 8.45
C SER A 119 -9.05 8.48 8.19
N GLU A 120 -9.59 9.69 8.37
CA GLU A 120 -8.80 10.92 8.29
C GLU A 120 -7.65 10.97 9.32
N PRO A 121 -7.83 10.59 10.60
CA PRO A 121 -6.71 10.58 11.54
C PRO A 121 -5.55 9.68 11.11
N LEU A 122 -5.83 8.51 10.50
CA LEU A 122 -4.79 7.64 9.97
C LEU A 122 -4.04 8.30 8.79
N ALA A 123 -4.79 8.89 7.85
CA ALA A 123 -4.19 9.61 6.73
C ALA A 123 -3.27 10.75 7.21
N ARG A 124 -3.71 11.52 8.21
CA ARG A 124 -2.92 12.60 8.83
C ARG A 124 -1.64 12.10 9.51
N ILE A 125 -1.71 10.96 10.19
CA ILE A 125 -0.52 10.34 10.81
C ILE A 125 0.47 9.93 9.74
N LEU A 126 0.01 9.24 8.68
CA LEU A 126 0.85 8.82 7.56
C LEU A 126 1.51 10.01 6.88
N LEU A 127 0.73 11.05 6.56
CA LEU A 127 1.27 12.25 5.93
C LEU A 127 2.34 12.95 6.79
N ARG A 128 2.11 13.04 8.11
CA ARG A 128 3.10 13.61 9.04
C ARG A 128 4.39 12.80 9.12
N ARG A 129 4.31 11.47 9.01
CA ARG A 129 5.45 10.56 9.18
C ARG A 129 6.22 10.33 7.89
N CYS A 130 5.54 10.32 6.77
CA CYS A 130 6.08 10.00 5.44
C CYS A 130 6.29 11.23 4.56
N GLY A 131 5.68 12.38 4.89
CA GLY A 131 5.83 13.62 4.12
C GLY A 131 5.56 13.46 2.64
N ASP A 132 6.47 13.98 1.82
CA ASP A 132 6.40 13.95 0.36
C ASP A 132 6.53 12.54 -0.24
N GLY A 133 6.79 11.55 0.60
CA GLY A 133 6.85 10.15 0.18
C GLY A 133 5.49 9.55 -0.20
N ILE A 134 4.37 10.23 0.12
CA ILE A 134 3.00 9.83 -0.23
C ILE A 134 2.50 10.68 -1.40
N SER A 135 1.99 10.02 -2.44
CA SER A 135 1.45 10.69 -3.64
C SER A 135 -0.07 10.91 -3.57
N GLY A 136 -0.75 10.24 -2.65
CA GLY A 136 -2.21 10.30 -2.47
C GLY A 136 -2.69 9.19 -1.55
N PHE A 137 -4.00 9.00 -1.45
CA PHE A 137 -4.59 7.96 -0.60
C PHE A 137 -5.63 7.13 -1.36
N ILE A 138 -5.73 5.85 -1.03
CA ILE A 138 -6.94 5.08 -1.27
C ILE A 138 -7.77 5.13 0.00
N VAL A 139 -8.95 5.72 -0.07
CA VAL A 139 -9.86 5.88 1.06
C VAL A 139 -10.87 4.74 1.04
N GLU A 140 -10.71 3.79 1.94
CA GLU A 140 -11.48 2.55 1.96
C GLU A 140 -12.63 2.62 2.97
N HIS A 141 -13.85 2.60 2.45
CA HIS A 141 -15.05 2.45 3.26
C HIS A 141 -15.25 1.00 3.67
N HIS A 142 -15.86 0.76 4.84
CA HIS A 142 -16.12 -0.59 5.37
C HIS A 142 -16.99 -1.48 4.46
N SER A 143 -17.68 -0.92 3.48
CA SER A 143 -18.44 -1.66 2.45
C SER A 143 -17.63 -2.07 1.24
N ALA A 144 -16.32 -1.72 1.18
CA ALA A 144 -15.43 -2.23 0.14
C ALA A 144 -15.33 -3.76 0.21
N GLY A 145 -15.19 -4.41 -0.93
CA GLY A 145 -14.94 -5.84 -0.99
C GLY A 145 -13.56 -6.21 -0.43
N GLY A 146 -13.44 -7.46 0.04
CA GLY A 146 -12.15 -7.98 0.51
C GLY A 146 -11.89 -7.70 1.99
N HIS A 147 -10.67 -7.24 2.29
CA HIS A 147 -10.16 -7.11 3.65
C HIS A 147 -10.29 -5.67 4.16
N ASN A 148 -11.19 -5.46 5.12
CA ASN A 148 -11.49 -4.14 5.68
C ASN A 148 -10.87 -3.92 7.06
N ALA A 149 -10.70 -2.65 7.42
CA ALA A 149 -10.39 -2.26 8.79
C ALA A 149 -11.51 -2.72 9.75
N PRO A 150 -11.18 -3.19 10.96
CA PRO A 150 -12.19 -3.54 11.94
C PRO A 150 -12.99 -2.31 12.40
N PRO A 151 -14.26 -2.48 12.84
CA PRO A 151 -15.07 -1.38 13.35
C PRO A 151 -14.37 -0.64 14.49
N ARG A 152 -14.52 0.67 14.50
CA ARG A 152 -14.02 1.57 15.54
C ARG A 152 -15.09 1.75 16.62
N GLY A 153 -14.92 1.16 17.77
CA GLY A 153 -15.86 1.29 18.89
C GLY A 153 -15.90 0.06 19.77
N ALA A 154 -16.75 0.10 20.80
CA ALA A 154 -16.97 -1.08 21.64
C ALA A 154 -17.45 -2.23 20.76
N ARG A 155 -16.88 -3.41 20.95
CA ARG A 155 -17.32 -4.65 20.31
C ARG A 155 -18.75 -4.98 20.77
N ASN A 156 -19.71 -4.29 20.27
CA ASN A 156 -21.08 -4.77 20.31
C ASN A 156 -21.14 -5.91 19.29
N ALA A 157 -20.88 -7.11 19.77
CA ALA A 157 -21.19 -8.30 19.02
C ALA A 157 -22.69 -8.25 18.73
N ALA A 158 -23.07 -7.87 17.52
CA ALA A 158 -24.40 -8.12 17.04
C ALA A 158 -24.69 -9.61 17.23
N ALA A 159 -25.91 -9.96 17.61
CA ALA A 159 -26.30 -11.34 17.78
C ALA A 159 -25.88 -12.16 16.57
N GLY A 160 -24.94 -13.11 16.76
CA GLY A 160 -24.34 -13.89 15.67
C GLY A 160 -22.85 -13.64 15.42
N GLY A 161 -22.13 -12.86 16.24
CA GLY A 161 -20.66 -12.69 16.17
C GLY A 161 -20.16 -11.86 14.98
N ARG A 162 -21.04 -11.17 14.23
CA ARG A 162 -20.66 -10.24 13.16
C ARG A 162 -20.17 -8.91 13.76
N LEU A 163 -19.10 -8.39 13.22
CA LEU A 163 -18.63 -7.05 13.54
C LEU A 163 -19.68 -6.03 13.08
N ALA A 164 -20.08 -5.12 13.97
CA ALA A 164 -21.05 -4.07 13.65
C ALA A 164 -20.31 -2.76 13.37
N TYR A 165 -20.42 -2.29 12.15
CA TYR A 165 -19.99 -0.95 11.77
C TYR A 165 -21.08 0.07 12.13
N GLY A 166 -20.68 1.30 12.38
CA GLY A 166 -21.58 2.39 12.77
C GLY A 166 -21.04 3.74 12.31
N PRO A 167 -21.70 4.86 12.71
CA PRO A 167 -21.34 6.21 12.25
C PRO A 167 -19.89 6.63 12.51
N ARG A 168 -19.18 5.96 13.43
CA ARG A 168 -17.76 6.20 13.69
C ARG A 168 -16.85 5.60 12.61
N ASP A 169 -17.38 4.70 11.82
CA ASP A 169 -16.66 4.02 10.74
C ASP A 169 -16.84 4.74 9.40
N ASP A 170 -17.76 5.70 9.33
CA ASP A 170 -17.89 6.58 8.18
C ASP A 170 -16.65 7.48 8.09
N ILE A 171 -16.25 7.75 6.86
CA ILE A 171 -15.03 8.49 6.59
C ILE A 171 -15.37 9.98 6.40
N ASP A 172 -14.68 10.84 7.13
CA ASP A 172 -14.74 12.28 6.90
C ASP A 172 -13.97 12.67 5.62
N LEU A 173 -14.65 12.63 4.47
CA LEU A 173 -14.07 13.01 3.18
C LEU A 173 -13.63 14.48 3.15
N ASN A 174 -14.33 15.37 3.85
CA ASN A 174 -13.91 16.76 3.95
C ASN A 174 -12.59 16.92 4.73
N GLY A 175 -12.40 16.11 5.75
CA GLY A 175 -11.13 16.02 6.46
C GLY A 175 -9.99 15.49 5.59
N ILE A 176 -10.25 14.45 4.79
CA ILE A 176 -9.28 13.91 3.82
C ILE A 176 -8.92 14.99 2.77
N ARG A 177 -9.92 15.66 2.18
CA ARG A 177 -9.69 16.71 1.19
C ARG A 177 -8.79 17.83 1.71
N LYS A 178 -8.94 18.24 2.98
CA LYS A 178 -8.11 19.26 3.63
C LYS A 178 -6.64 18.86 3.79
N LEU A 179 -6.29 17.58 3.58
CA LEU A 179 -4.88 17.14 3.59
C LEU A 179 -4.12 17.57 2.32
N GLY A 180 -4.84 18.00 1.27
CA GLY A 180 -4.24 18.58 0.07
C GLY A 180 -3.61 17.58 -0.90
N LEU A 181 -3.83 16.27 -0.72
CA LEU A 181 -3.38 15.23 -1.64
C LEU A 181 -4.57 14.62 -2.39
N PRO A 182 -4.37 14.13 -3.62
CA PRO A 182 -5.40 13.39 -4.34
C PRO A 182 -5.77 12.12 -3.59
N PHE A 183 -7.01 11.68 -3.74
CA PHE A 183 -7.47 10.42 -3.17
C PHE A 183 -8.50 9.74 -4.06
N TRP A 184 -8.58 8.43 -3.93
CA TRP A 184 -9.53 7.56 -4.62
C TRP A 184 -10.40 6.87 -3.60
N LEU A 185 -11.69 6.70 -3.91
CA LEU A 185 -12.67 6.09 -3.02
C LEU A 185 -12.85 4.62 -3.36
N ALA A 186 -12.79 3.76 -2.35
CA ALA A 186 -13.04 2.33 -2.46
C ALA A 186 -14.25 1.94 -1.58
N GLY A 187 -15.25 1.29 -2.20
CA GLY A 187 -16.47 0.82 -1.55
C GLY A 187 -17.57 1.86 -1.44
N GLY A 188 -18.83 1.39 -1.57
CA GLY A 188 -20.03 2.20 -1.38
C GLY A 188 -20.43 3.10 -2.56
N TYR A 189 -19.63 3.19 -3.62
CA TYR A 189 -19.85 4.12 -4.74
C TYR A 189 -20.30 3.45 -6.05
N GLY A 190 -20.76 2.22 -5.99
CA GLY A 190 -21.21 1.44 -7.15
C GLY A 190 -22.61 1.76 -7.69
N ALA A 191 -23.28 2.83 -7.20
CA ALA A 191 -24.57 3.31 -7.69
C ALA A 191 -24.38 4.67 -8.41
N PRO A 192 -25.20 4.99 -9.44
CA PRO A 192 -25.00 6.22 -10.25
C PRO A 192 -24.96 7.51 -9.41
N GLU A 193 -25.84 7.65 -8.43
CA GLU A 193 -25.90 8.82 -7.54
C GLU A 193 -24.66 8.93 -6.67
N ARG A 194 -24.17 7.80 -6.17
CA ARG A 194 -22.96 7.73 -5.35
C ARG A 194 -21.70 7.95 -6.17
N LEU A 195 -21.67 7.49 -7.42
CA LEU A 195 -20.56 7.77 -8.33
C LEU A 195 -20.44 9.27 -8.60
N LYS A 196 -21.57 9.96 -8.82
CA LYS A 196 -21.58 11.41 -8.99
C LYS A 196 -21.02 12.12 -7.75
N GLU A 197 -21.48 11.73 -6.55
CA GLU A 197 -20.94 12.24 -5.28
C GLU A 197 -19.42 12.05 -5.17
N ALA A 198 -18.92 10.89 -5.61
CA ALA A 198 -17.48 10.60 -5.59
C ALA A 198 -16.69 11.46 -6.57
N LEU A 199 -17.24 11.76 -7.75
CA LEU A 199 -16.60 12.62 -8.75
C LEU A 199 -16.60 14.11 -8.35
N ASP A 200 -17.60 14.53 -7.58
CA ASP A 200 -17.73 15.90 -7.05
C ASP A 200 -16.90 16.09 -5.76
N ALA A 201 -16.37 15.01 -5.20
CA ALA A 201 -15.58 15.00 -3.97
C ALA A 201 -14.10 15.29 -4.21
#